data_0dd2daa89a956a80dd0c421d1f566f9f
#
_entry.id   0dd2daa89a956a80dd0c421d1f566f9f
#
_cell.length_a   1.000
_cell.length_b   1.000
_cell.length_c   1.000
_cell.angle_alpha   90.00
_cell.angle_beta   90.00
_cell.angle_gamma   90.00
#
_symmetry.space_group_name_H-M   'P 1'
#
loop_
_entity.id
_entity.type
_entity.pdbx_description
1 polymer ?
#
loop_
_entity_poly.entity_id
_entity_poly.type
_entity_poly.pdbx_seq_one_letter_code
_entity_poly.pdbx_strand_id
1 'polypeptide(L)'
;MGNFTEKYDLNKTKLLTQLIEKSYKKGNFTLSSGKKSSHYLNCKPVSLNGQGLNLISDLFLELKDSRSKTVAGLTLGADPLVSGLIVKAASQGLGLNGLIIRKEIKQYGTKAGIEGPTLEEGTLVTVLEDVVTTAGSVIKAIKKLRENNYVVEEVLSIVDRQEGGLEALKDENVKLKSLFTIKDFL
;
A
#
# COMPACT_ATOMS: atom_id res chain seq x y z
N MET A 1 27.53 -5.76 3.68
CA MET A 1 26.51 -4.82 4.16
C MET A 1 26.37 -3.56 3.28
N GLY A 2 27.43 -2.98 2.71
CA GLY A 2 27.35 -1.76 1.88
C GLY A 2 26.45 -1.86 0.65
N ASN A 3 26.51 -2.96 -0.12
CA ASN A 3 25.76 -3.10 -1.37
C ASN A 3 24.22 -3.11 -1.23
N PHE A 4 23.67 -3.46 -0.08
CA PHE A 4 22.22 -3.57 0.12
C PHE A 4 21.59 -2.19 0.35
N THR A 5 22.15 -1.41 1.25
CA THR A 5 21.69 -0.04 1.55
C THR A 5 21.79 0.87 0.33
N GLU A 6 22.91 0.78 -0.41
CA GLU A 6 23.11 1.55 -1.64
C GLU A 6 22.08 1.23 -2.72
N LYS A 7 21.71 -0.06 -2.89
CA LYS A 7 20.68 -0.48 -3.86
C LYS A 7 19.29 0.04 -3.45
N TYR A 8 18.97 -0.04 -2.15
CA TYR A 8 17.70 0.47 -1.62
C TYR A 8 17.56 1.97 -1.88
N ASP A 9 18.57 2.75 -1.52
CA ASP A 9 18.59 4.20 -1.69
C ASP A 9 18.52 4.60 -3.18
N LEU A 10 19.23 3.88 -4.05
CA LEU A 10 19.15 4.09 -5.50
C LEU A 10 17.76 3.82 -6.05
N ASN A 11 17.13 2.70 -5.65
CA ASN A 11 15.78 2.35 -6.08
C ASN A 11 14.75 3.37 -5.57
N LYS A 12 14.90 3.83 -4.32
CA LYS A 12 14.06 4.86 -3.72
C LYS A 12 14.17 6.18 -4.47
N THR A 13 15.38 6.60 -4.83
CA THR A 13 15.62 7.82 -5.63
C THR A 13 14.98 7.71 -7.03
N LYS A 14 15.18 6.57 -7.72
CA LYS A 14 14.56 6.34 -9.04
C LYS A 14 13.05 6.37 -8.98
N LEU A 15 12.46 5.77 -7.93
CA LEU A 15 11.01 5.77 -7.76
C LEU A 15 10.48 7.18 -7.49
N LEU A 16 11.14 7.96 -6.63
CA LEU A 16 10.75 9.34 -6.33
C LEU A 16 10.73 10.19 -7.61
N THR A 17 11.77 10.10 -8.45
CA THR A 17 11.84 10.80 -9.73
C THR A 17 10.62 10.47 -10.61
N GLN A 18 10.27 9.17 -10.74
CA GLN A 18 9.10 8.78 -11.53
C GLN A 18 7.78 9.30 -10.95
N LEU A 19 7.65 9.30 -9.61
CA LEU A 19 6.47 9.80 -8.94
C LEU A 19 6.32 11.31 -9.11
N ILE A 20 7.41 12.08 -9.02
CA ILE A 20 7.40 13.53 -9.26
C ILE A 20 6.95 13.82 -10.70
N GLU A 21 7.54 13.15 -11.68
CA GLU A 21 7.26 13.39 -13.09
C GLU A 21 5.85 12.98 -13.53
N LYS A 22 5.34 11.83 -13.03
CA LYS A 22 4.13 11.20 -13.57
C LYS A 22 2.92 11.26 -12.65
N SER A 23 3.12 11.46 -11.36
CA SER A 23 2.10 11.28 -10.33
C SER A 23 1.76 12.55 -9.55
N TYR A 24 2.71 13.47 -9.42
CA TYR A 24 2.56 14.69 -8.64
C TYR A 24 2.21 15.89 -9.53
N LYS A 25 1.27 16.72 -9.08
CA LYS A 25 0.91 17.99 -9.71
C LYS A 25 0.71 19.06 -8.67
N LYS A 26 1.34 20.22 -8.88
CA LYS A 26 1.10 21.44 -8.11
C LYS A 26 -0.02 22.24 -8.77
N GLY A 27 -0.98 22.73 -7.98
CA GLY A 27 -2.12 23.51 -8.50
C GLY A 27 -3.24 23.59 -7.47
N ASN A 28 -4.40 24.07 -7.86
CA ASN A 28 -5.59 24.14 -7.01
C ASN A 28 -6.50 22.97 -7.34
N PHE A 29 -6.62 22.02 -6.40
CA PHE A 29 -7.41 20.81 -6.55
C PHE A 29 -8.48 20.73 -5.46
N THR A 30 -9.61 20.11 -5.79
CA THR A 30 -10.60 19.68 -4.81
C THR A 30 -10.47 18.17 -4.65
N LEU A 31 -10.14 17.71 -3.44
CA LEU A 31 -10.02 16.29 -3.12
C LEU A 31 -11.39 15.63 -3.03
N SER A 32 -11.44 14.30 -3.04
CA SER A 32 -12.68 13.50 -2.86
C SER A 32 -13.39 13.78 -1.53
N SER A 33 -12.67 14.27 -0.53
CA SER A 33 -13.20 14.74 0.76
C SER A 33 -13.86 16.13 0.69
N GLY A 34 -13.84 16.81 -0.46
CA GLY A 34 -14.28 18.20 -0.63
C GLY A 34 -13.24 19.24 -0.18
N LYS A 35 -12.14 18.85 0.44
CA LYS A 35 -11.08 19.76 0.87
C LYS A 35 -10.29 20.30 -0.33
N LYS A 36 -9.94 21.60 -0.28
CA LYS A 36 -9.01 22.20 -1.24
C LYS A 36 -7.57 21.79 -0.91
N SER A 37 -6.78 21.52 -1.95
CA SER A 37 -5.36 21.16 -1.81
C SER A 37 -4.56 21.87 -2.90
N SER A 38 -3.37 22.36 -2.54
CA SER A 38 -2.39 22.88 -3.51
C SER A 38 -1.62 21.80 -4.25
N HIS A 39 -1.89 20.53 -3.95
CA HIS A 39 -1.18 19.37 -4.47
C HIS A 39 -2.15 18.26 -4.82
N TYR A 40 -1.91 17.60 -5.95
CA TYR A 40 -2.59 16.38 -6.35
C TYR A 40 -1.56 15.27 -6.53
N LEU A 41 -1.83 14.11 -5.94
CA LEU A 41 -0.97 12.94 -6.07
C LEU A 41 -1.81 11.73 -6.47
N ASN A 42 -1.40 11.07 -7.56
CA ASN A 42 -2.00 9.83 -8.04
C ASN A 42 -0.88 8.85 -8.43
N CYS A 43 -0.65 7.84 -7.61
CA CYS A 43 0.43 6.88 -7.85
C CYS A 43 0.17 5.90 -9.00
N LYS A 44 -1.06 5.81 -9.53
CA LYS A 44 -1.43 4.82 -10.55
C LYS A 44 -0.64 4.90 -11.86
N PRO A 45 -0.25 6.09 -12.39
CA PRO A 45 0.63 6.16 -13.57
C PRO A 45 1.98 5.46 -13.37
N VAL A 46 2.45 5.35 -12.12
CA VAL A 46 3.69 4.65 -11.77
C VAL A 46 3.42 3.21 -11.33
N SER A 47 2.42 2.96 -10.47
CA SER A 47 2.11 1.62 -9.98
C SER A 47 1.51 0.69 -11.06
N LEU A 48 0.98 1.24 -12.15
CA LEU A 48 0.51 0.48 -13.33
C LEU A 48 1.55 0.47 -14.46
N ASN A 49 2.76 0.97 -14.22
CA ASN A 49 3.90 0.86 -15.13
C ASN A 49 4.86 -0.22 -14.62
N GLY A 50 5.31 -1.13 -15.48
CA GLY A 50 6.11 -2.28 -15.06
C GLY A 50 7.42 -1.92 -14.35
N GLN A 51 8.12 -0.86 -14.79
CA GLN A 51 9.35 -0.40 -14.12
C GLN A 51 9.04 0.22 -12.76
N GLY A 52 8.01 1.07 -12.69
CA GLY A 52 7.57 1.69 -11.44
C GLY A 52 7.09 0.66 -10.43
N LEU A 53 6.24 -0.28 -10.86
CA LEU A 53 5.75 -1.36 -10.01
C LEU A 53 6.87 -2.27 -9.51
N ASN A 54 7.86 -2.58 -10.36
CA ASN A 54 9.02 -3.37 -9.96
C ASN A 54 9.83 -2.66 -8.85
N LEU A 55 10.06 -1.34 -8.95
CA LEU A 55 10.75 -0.56 -7.92
C LEU A 55 9.95 -0.55 -6.61
N ILE A 56 8.63 -0.30 -6.68
CA ILE A 56 7.74 -0.33 -5.52
C ILE A 56 7.79 -1.69 -4.83
N SER A 57 7.72 -2.77 -5.61
CA SER A 57 7.74 -4.13 -5.09
C SER A 57 9.06 -4.49 -4.42
N ASP A 58 10.21 -4.10 -4.99
CA ASP A 58 11.52 -4.28 -4.34
C ASP A 58 11.55 -3.58 -2.98
N LEU A 59 11.17 -2.30 -2.94
CA LEU A 59 11.21 -1.50 -1.72
C LEU A 59 10.22 -2.00 -0.66
N PHE A 60 9.02 -2.43 -1.06
CA PHE A 60 8.03 -2.99 -0.14
C PHE A 60 8.45 -4.35 0.43
N LEU A 61 9.10 -5.22 -0.34
CA LEU A 61 9.63 -6.49 0.18
C LEU A 61 10.66 -6.26 1.29
N GLU A 62 11.49 -5.23 1.15
CA GLU A 62 12.50 -4.88 2.14
C GLU A 62 11.88 -4.23 3.40
N LEU A 63 10.83 -3.42 3.21
CA LEU A 63 10.19 -2.67 4.30
C LEU A 63 9.21 -3.52 5.11
N LYS A 64 8.61 -4.53 4.47
CA LYS A 64 7.57 -5.40 5.03
C LYS A 64 8.08 -6.20 6.24
N ASP A 65 7.22 -6.38 7.24
CA ASP A 65 7.49 -7.32 8.32
C ASP A 65 7.70 -8.74 7.75
N SER A 66 8.88 -9.31 8.03
CA SER A 66 9.27 -10.64 7.53
C SER A 66 8.37 -11.77 8.04
N ARG A 67 7.69 -11.58 9.18
CA ARG A 67 6.73 -12.53 9.75
C ARG A 67 5.46 -12.66 8.90
N SER A 68 5.04 -11.55 8.26
CA SER A 68 3.85 -11.55 7.41
C SER A 68 4.14 -12.26 6.08
N LYS A 69 3.40 -13.33 5.81
CA LYS A 69 3.44 -14.08 4.55
C LYS A 69 2.21 -13.80 3.68
N THR A 70 1.48 -12.74 4.01
CA THR A 70 0.28 -12.33 3.29
C THR A 70 0.23 -10.81 3.19
N VAL A 71 -0.14 -10.31 2.03
CA VAL A 71 -0.40 -8.88 1.81
C VAL A 71 -1.83 -8.70 1.34
N ALA A 72 -2.44 -7.58 1.68
CA ALA A 72 -3.80 -7.25 1.29
C ALA A 72 -3.92 -5.78 0.89
N GLY A 73 -4.91 -5.45 0.06
CA GLY A 73 -5.18 -4.06 -0.25
C GLY A 73 -6.60 -3.81 -0.73
N LEU A 74 -7.07 -2.56 -0.53
CA LEU A 74 -8.39 -2.14 -0.97
C LEU A 74 -8.37 -1.75 -2.45
N THR A 75 -9.33 -2.27 -3.21
CA THR A 75 -9.51 -1.86 -4.63
C THR A 75 -9.74 -0.36 -4.75
N LEU A 76 -9.21 0.30 -5.73
CA LEU A 76 -8.44 -0.05 -6.92
C LEU A 76 -6.93 0.24 -6.73
N GLY A 77 -6.57 1.14 -5.81
CA GLY A 77 -5.22 1.68 -5.65
C GLY A 77 -4.18 0.62 -5.28
N ALA A 78 -4.59 -0.34 -4.47
CA ALA A 78 -3.70 -1.38 -3.98
C ALA A 78 -3.63 -2.64 -4.87
N ASP A 79 -4.53 -2.84 -5.83
CA ASP A 79 -4.55 -4.03 -6.68
C ASP A 79 -3.20 -4.28 -7.39
N PRO A 80 -2.59 -3.28 -8.07
CA PRO A 80 -1.29 -3.48 -8.69
C PRO A 80 -0.18 -3.74 -7.65
N LEU A 81 -0.27 -3.12 -6.46
CA LEU A 81 0.73 -3.29 -5.40
C LEU A 81 0.74 -4.72 -4.86
N VAL A 82 -0.44 -5.28 -4.57
CA VAL A 82 -0.60 -6.67 -4.12
C VAL A 82 -0.07 -7.61 -5.20
N SER A 83 -0.53 -7.47 -6.44
CA SER A 83 -0.15 -8.34 -7.56
C SER A 83 1.35 -8.25 -7.85
N GLY A 84 1.91 -7.04 -7.92
CA GLY A 84 3.33 -6.81 -8.17
C GLY A 84 4.20 -7.41 -7.07
N LEU A 85 3.80 -7.25 -5.80
CA LEU A 85 4.58 -7.73 -4.67
C LEU A 85 4.61 -9.27 -4.60
N ILE A 86 3.49 -9.96 -4.83
CA ILE A 86 3.47 -11.44 -4.83
C ILE A 86 4.28 -12.02 -5.98
N VAL A 87 4.22 -11.43 -7.19
CA VAL A 87 5.03 -11.85 -8.33
C VAL A 87 6.52 -11.63 -8.04
N LYS A 88 6.87 -10.48 -7.48
CA LYS A 88 8.25 -10.15 -7.10
C LYS A 88 8.78 -11.11 -6.04
N ALA A 89 8.01 -11.39 -4.99
CA ALA A 89 8.36 -12.36 -3.96
C ALA A 89 8.63 -13.74 -4.57
N ALA A 90 7.73 -14.21 -5.44
CA ALA A 90 7.88 -15.50 -6.12
C ALA A 90 9.16 -15.57 -6.97
N SER A 91 9.53 -14.49 -7.67
CA SER A 91 10.78 -14.43 -8.45
C SER A 91 12.05 -14.53 -7.59
N GLN A 92 11.93 -14.30 -6.30
CA GLN A 92 13.01 -14.43 -5.31
C GLN A 92 12.91 -15.73 -4.49
N GLY A 93 12.01 -16.65 -4.85
CA GLY A 93 11.78 -17.90 -4.12
C GLY A 93 11.04 -17.71 -2.78
N LEU A 94 10.41 -16.54 -2.57
CA LEU A 94 9.65 -16.24 -1.36
C LEU A 94 8.17 -16.55 -1.57
N GLY A 95 7.58 -17.31 -0.65
CA GLY A 95 6.14 -17.54 -0.60
C GLY A 95 5.42 -16.31 -0.03
N LEU A 96 4.53 -15.71 -0.81
CA LEU A 96 3.70 -14.59 -0.38
C LEU A 96 2.30 -14.71 -0.98
N ASN A 97 1.25 -14.65 -0.16
CA ASN A 97 -0.13 -14.63 -0.59
C ASN A 97 -0.64 -13.20 -0.77
N GLY A 98 -1.62 -13.02 -1.66
CA GLY A 98 -2.27 -11.73 -1.89
C GLY A 98 -3.78 -11.82 -1.68
N LEU A 99 -4.35 -10.83 -0.99
CA LEU A 99 -5.78 -10.65 -0.80
C LEU A 99 -6.21 -9.30 -1.38
N ILE A 100 -7.30 -9.29 -2.13
CA ILE A 100 -7.91 -8.05 -2.63
C ILE A 100 -9.20 -7.78 -1.85
N ILE A 101 -9.28 -6.60 -1.25
CA ILE A 101 -10.42 -6.17 -0.45
C ILE A 101 -11.32 -5.30 -1.31
N ARG A 102 -12.56 -5.69 -1.50
CA ARG A 102 -13.54 -4.95 -2.30
C ARG A 102 -14.17 -3.82 -1.48
N LYS A 103 -14.40 -2.68 -2.13
CA LYS A 103 -15.14 -1.56 -1.51
C LYS A 103 -16.59 -1.95 -1.19
N GLU A 104 -17.23 -2.69 -2.10
CA GLU A 104 -18.61 -3.11 -1.98
C GLU A 104 -18.72 -4.63 -1.88
N ILE A 105 -19.68 -5.10 -1.09
CA ILE A 105 -19.98 -6.52 -0.95
C ILE A 105 -20.86 -6.93 -2.15
N LYS A 106 -20.52 -8.03 -2.82
CA LYS A 106 -21.40 -8.61 -3.84
C LYS A 106 -22.68 -9.08 -3.19
N GLN A 107 -23.83 -8.86 -3.86
CA GLN A 107 -25.10 -9.44 -3.45
C GLN A 107 -25.14 -10.97 -3.59
N TYR A 108 -24.21 -11.53 -4.41
CA TYR A 108 -24.13 -12.96 -4.72
C TYR A 108 -22.67 -13.43 -4.55
N GLY A 109 -22.45 -14.64 -3.96
CA GLY A 109 -21.16 -15.26 -3.74
C GLY A 109 -20.65 -15.16 -2.30
N THR A 110 -19.34 -15.28 -2.09
CA THR A 110 -18.73 -15.16 -0.76
C THR A 110 -18.96 -13.76 -0.19
N LYS A 111 -19.74 -13.66 0.89
CA LYS A 111 -20.14 -12.38 1.52
C LYS A 111 -18.96 -11.60 2.14
N ALA A 112 -17.79 -12.22 2.26
CA ALA A 112 -16.64 -11.63 2.96
C ALA A 112 -16.08 -10.35 2.29
N GLY A 113 -16.30 -10.17 0.97
CA GLY A 113 -15.74 -9.03 0.23
C GLY A 113 -14.22 -9.00 0.20
N ILE A 114 -13.57 -10.16 0.41
CA ILE A 114 -12.15 -10.42 0.29
C ILE A 114 -12.00 -11.50 -0.79
N GLU A 115 -11.15 -11.23 -1.77
CA GLU A 115 -10.82 -12.15 -2.87
C GLU A 115 -9.37 -12.63 -2.67
N GLY A 116 -9.12 -13.91 -2.94
CA GLY A 116 -7.81 -14.54 -2.81
C GLY A 116 -7.89 -15.94 -2.19
N PRO A 117 -6.74 -16.50 -1.79
CA PRO A 117 -6.71 -17.81 -1.14
C PRO A 117 -7.39 -17.75 0.23
N THR A 118 -8.03 -18.86 0.62
CA THR A 118 -8.48 -19.05 2.01
C THR A 118 -7.27 -19.30 2.89
N LEU A 119 -7.13 -18.53 3.96
CA LEU A 119 -6.02 -18.61 4.89
C LEU A 119 -6.53 -18.98 6.28
N GLU A 120 -5.62 -19.50 7.12
CA GLU A 120 -5.92 -19.84 8.51
C GLU A 120 -6.24 -18.60 9.34
N GLU A 121 -7.12 -18.76 10.33
CA GLU A 121 -7.39 -17.73 11.34
C GLU A 121 -6.10 -17.34 12.06
N GLY A 122 -5.97 -16.08 12.42
CA GLY A 122 -4.75 -15.56 13.04
C GLY A 122 -3.62 -15.26 12.06
N THR A 123 -3.80 -15.51 10.74
CA THR A 123 -2.79 -15.14 9.73
C THR A 123 -2.46 -13.66 9.81
N LEU A 124 -1.17 -13.35 9.94
CA LEU A 124 -0.65 -11.98 9.93
C LEU A 124 -0.64 -11.43 8.50
N VAL A 125 -1.32 -10.31 8.30
CA VAL A 125 -1.49 -9.64 7.00
C VAL A 125 -0.90 -8.23 7.06
N THR A 126 -0.02 -7.89 6.11
CA THR A 126 0.42 -6.53 5.87
C THR A 126 -0.52 -5.86 4.86
N VAL A 127 -1.08 -4.72 5.21
CA VAL A 127 -1.97 -3.97 4.30
C VAL A 127 -1.15 -3.02 3.44
N LEU A 128 -1.47 -2.97 2.14
CA LEU A 128 -0.85 -2.08 1.16
C LEU A 128 -1.81 -0.96 0.75
N GLU A 129 -1.29 0.25 0.61
CA GLU A 129 -2.03 1.41 0.12
C GLU A 129 -1.13 2.24 -0.82
N ASP A 130 -1.70 2.87 -1.82
CA ASP A 130 -0.93 3.76 -2.70
C ASP A 130 -0.67 5.11 -2.01
N VAL A 131 -1.69 5.75 -1.47
CA VAL A 131 -1.58 7.05 -0.79
C VAL A 131 -2.41 7.07 0.49
N VAL A 132 -1.77 7.28 1.62
CA VAL A 132 -2.45 7.51 2.90
C VAL A 132 -2.67 9.01 3.09
N THR A 133 -3.94 9.40 3.31
CA THR A 133 -4.35 10.76 3.73
C THR A 133 -4.80 10.72 5.19
N THR A 134 -6.09 10.53 5.42
CA THR A 134 -6.69 10.35 6.75
C THR A 134 -6.80 8.89 7.18
N ALA A 135 -6.28 7.96 6.40
CA ALA A 135 -6.37 6.50 6.58
C ALA A 135 -7.79 5.89 6.55
N GLY A 136 -8.85 6.65 6.25
CA GLY A 136 -10.21 6.13 6.30
C GLY A 136 -10.47 4.91 5.42
N SER A 137 -9.86 4.83 4.22
CA SER A 137 -9.96 3.67 3.31
C SER A 137 -9.23 2.45 3.87
N VAL A 138 -8.01 2.65 4.33
CA VAL A 138 -7.18 1.55 4.84
C VAL A 138 -7.70 1.00 6.17
N ILE A 139 -8.27 1.85 7.04
CA ILE A 139 -8.94 1.42 8.29
C ILE A 139 -10.15 0.52 7.97
N LYS A 140 -10.95 0.84 6.94
CA LYS A 140 -12.03 -0.04 6.48
C LYS A 140 -11.51 -1.41 6.03
N ALA A 141 -10.38 -1.44 5.33
CA ALA A 141 -9.74 -2.68 4.92
C ALA A 141 -9.25 -3.49 6.14
N ILE A 142 -8.61 -2.84 7.11
CA ILE A 142 -8.15 -3.46 8.37
C ILE A 142 -9.33 -4.08 9.13
N LYS A 143 -10.42 -3.34 9.31
CA LYS A 143 -11.61 -3.86 10.00
C LYS A 143 -12.17 -5.09 9.31
N LYS A 144 -12.27 -5.06 7.97
CA LYS A 144 -12.76 -6.20 7.19
C LYS A 144 -11.85 -7.43 7.31
N LEU A 145 -10.53 -7.26 7.36
CA LEU A 145 -9.59 -8.35 7.61
C LEU A 145 -9.77 -8.92 9.01
N ARG A 146 -9.89 -8.07 10.02
CA ARG A 146 -10.10 -8.49 11.43
C ARG A 146 -11.44 -9.19 11.63
N GLU A 147 -12.51 -8.77 10.95
CA GLU A 147 -13.82 -9.44 10.92
C GLU A 147 -13.73 -10.88 10.33
N ASN A 148 -12.68 -11.16 9.55
CA ASN A 148 -12.37 -12.50 9.02
C ASN A 148 -11.26 -13.21 9.81
N ASN A 149 -11.04 -12.82 11.07
CA ASN A 149 -10.07 -13.39 12.00
C ASN A 149 -8.60 -13.29 11.55
N TYR A 150 -8.25 -12.33 10.67
CA TYR A 150 -6.86 -12.04 10.32
C TYR A 150 -6.27 -10.99 11.26
N VAL A 151 -4.96 -11.06 11.48
CA VAL A 151 -4.21 -10.12 12.29
C VAL A 151 -3.58 -9.04 11.39
N VAL A 152 -3.74 -7.78 11.73
CA VAL A 152 -3.13 -6.65 11.02
C VAL A 152 -2.38 -5.79 12.02
N GLU A 153 -1.06 -5.69 11.84
CA GLU A 153 -0.13 -4.90 12.67
C GLU A 153 0.57 -3.80 11.87
N GLU A 154 0.52 -3.86 10.52
CA GLU A 154 1.30 -3.00 9.65
C GLU A 154 0.54 -2.59 8.40
N VAL A 155 0.72 -1.33 8.02
CA VAL A 155 0.36 -0.77 6.71
C VAL A 155 1.64 -0.30 6.02
N LEU A 156 1.82 -0.66 4.75
CA LEU A 156 2.82 -0.06 3.87
C LEU A 156 2.14 0.86 2.88
N SER A 157 2.66 2.06 2.69
CA SER A 157 2.18 2.97 1.65
C SER A 157 3.32 3.51 0.79
N ILE A 158 3.00 3.87 -0.46
CA ILE A 158 3.96 4.58 -1.30
C ILE A 158 4.16 5.98 -0.73
N VAL A 159 3.07 6.70 -0.43
CA VAL A 159 3.15 8.06 0.10
C VAL A 159 2.21 8.26 1.28
N ASP A 160 2.75 8.83 2.36
CA ASP A 160 1.98 9.43 3.44
C ASP A 160 1.84 10.94 3.20
N ARG A 161 0.61 11.44 3.07
CA ARG A 161 0.33 12.86 2.89
C ARG A 161 0.39 13.67 4.19
N GLN A 162 0.60 13.00 5.31
CA GLN A 162 0.67 13.63 6.64
C GLN A 162 -0.61 14.44 6.99
N GLU A 163 -1.77 13.90 6.64
CA GLU A 163 -3.10 14.51 6.89
C GLU A 163 -3.85 13.81 8.03
N GLY A 164 -3.15 13.29 9.04
CA GLY A 164 -3.71 12.61 10.21
C GLY A 164 -3.83 11.08 10.09
N GLY A 165 -3.36 10.50 8.97
CA GLY A 165 -3.44 9.04 8.74
C GLY A 165 -2.58 8.22 9.69
N LEU A 166 -1.40 8.72 10.04
CA LEU A 166 -0.49 8.07 10.98
C LEU A 166 -1.13 7.91 12.36
N GLU A 167 -1.72 8.99 12.89
CA GLU A 167 -2.39 9.03 14.17
C GLU A 167 -3.60 8.09 14.17
N ALA A 168 -4.43 8.16 13.14
CA ALA A 168 -5.60 7.30 12.98
C ALA A 168 -5.24 5.81 12.95
N LEU A 169 -4.13 5.43 12.31
CA LEU A 169 -3.64 4.04 12.30
C LEU A 169 -3.03 3.63 13.63
N LYS A 170 -2.39 4.55 14.35
CA LYS A 170 -1.87 4.31 15.69
C LYS A 170 -3.01 4.02 16.68
N ASP A 171 -4.14 4.71 16.57
CA ASP A 171 -5.35 4.47 17.38
C ASP A 171 -5.93 3.07 17.11
N GLU A 172 -5.75 2.52 15.91
CA GLU A 172 -6.09 1.15 15.57
C GLU A 172 -4.99 0.12 15.96
N ASN A 173 -3.93 0.54 16.65
CA ASN A 173 -2.74 -0.28 16.98
C ASN A 173 -2.03 -0.86 15.74
N VAL A 174 -1.97 -0.10 14.65
CA VAL A 174 -1.33 -0.48 13.40
C VAL A 174 -0.21 0.50 13.05
N LYS A 175 0.95 -0.03 12.69
CA LYS A 175 2.11 0.77 12.27
C LYS A 175 1.97 1.18 10.81
N LEU A 176 2.17 2.47 10.53
CA LEU A 176 2.34 2.96 9.15
C LEU A 176 3.83 3.04 8.82
N LYS A 177 4.22 2.43 7.72
CA LYS A 177 5.52 2.65 7.07
C LYS A 177 5.30 3.12 5.65
N SER A 178 5.87 4.26 5.29
CA SER A 178 5.72 4.84 3.96
C SER A 178 7.07 4.98 3.28
N LEU A 179 7.13 4.77 1.96
CA LEU A 179 8.35 5.01 1.20
C LEU A 179 8.68 6.49 1.17
N PHE A 180 7.64 7.33 1.05
CA PHE A 180 7.75 8.79 0.98
C PHE A 180 6.69 9.46 1.83
N THR A 181 6.93 10.73 2.13
CA THR A 181 5.94 11.66 2.66
C THR A 181 5.65 12.74 1.61
N ILE A 182 4.60 13.52 1.80
CA ILE A 182 4.31 14.65 0.89
C ILE A 182 5.47 15.66 0.82
N LYS A 183 6.28 15.76 1.88
CA LYS A 183 7.44 16.67 1.92
C LYS A 183 8.53 16.33 0.91
N ASP A 184 8.63 15.06 0.51
CA ASP A 184 9.61 14.61 -0.50
C ASP A 184 9.27 15.13 -1.92
N PHE A 185 8.07 15.71 -2.11
CA PHE A 185 7.57 16.26 -3.39
C PHE A 185 7.56 17.79 -3.41
N LEU A 186 7.89 18.47 -2.31
CA LEU A 186 7.85 19.91 -2.16
C LEU A 186 9.24 20.52 -2.30
#